data_d0fe96e20cc4ec34903d61180b42b97a
#
_entry.id   d0fe96e20cc4ec34903d61180b42b97a
#
_cell.length_a   1.000
_cell.length_b   1.000
_cell.length_c   1.000
_cell.angle_alpha   90.00
_cell.angle_beta   90.00
_cell.angle_gamma   90.00
#
_symmetry.space_group_name_H-M   'P 1'
#
loop_
_entity.id
_entity.type
_entity.pdbx_description
1 polymer ?
#
loop_
_entity_poly.entity_id
_entity_poly.type
_entity_poly.pdbx_seq_one_letter_code
_entity_poly.pdbx_strand_id
1 'polypeptide(L)'
;MGPEITAEFVWSHIPKRPRESNKGSFGAVLAVAGSACYRGAASLTVEGALRTGAGIVTLASVEPVLAAVSARLPECCLCPCEPGAEGGISPQSIPRILRQKATVLLIGPGLGYLAQSTARAAETRTLVKKLLTGFSGSAVLDADGLNAAASLMNAGEELPRPAKELILTPHPGEMSRLTGLSVEAVQADREGVARRYAAQWNAVVVLKGARTVVAAPDGRVCVNPTGNPGLARGGSGDVLAGMTSALLACGLSAYEAAACAVWLHGAAADRAARQKGEYGMLPQDIFAHLGQMFAENDR
;
A
#
# COMPACT_ATOMS: atom_id res chain seq x y z
N MET A 1 -2.52 -21.06 -14.82
CA MET A 1 -1.82 -20.07 -13.99
C MET A 1 -1.28 -18.96 -14.87
N GLY A 2 -1.44 -17.69 -14.43
CA GLY A 2 -0.82 -16.54 -15.09
C GLY A 2 0.70 -16.64 -15.09
N PRO A 3 1.40 -15.87 -15.96
CA PRO A 3 2.85 -15.87 -16.02
C PRO A 3 3.45 -15.40 -14.70
N GLU A 4 4.60 -15.96 -14.34
CA GLU A 4 5.35 -15.51 -13.16
C GLU A 4 6.07 -14.19 -13.44
N ILE A 5 6.13 -13.34 -12.42
CA ILE A 5 6.92 -12.11 -12.47
C ILE A 5 8.39 -12.49 -12.44
N THR A 6 9.16 -12.06 -13.43
CA THR A 6 10.59 -12.34 -13.52
C THR A 6 11.45 -11.16 -13.06
N ALA A 7 12.67 -11.41 -12.66
CA ALA A 7 13.65 -10.36 -12.35
C ALA A 7 13.86 -9.41 -13.55
N GLU A 8 13.92 -9.97 -14.76
CA GLU A 8 14.08 -9.19 -16.00
C GLU A 8 12.91 -8.20 -16.18
N PHE A 9 11.65 -8.67 -15.99
CA PHE A 9 10.49 -7.79 -16.02
C PHE A 9 10.66 -6.64 -15.03
N VAL A 10 11.01 -6.93 -13.77
CA VAL A 10 11.13 -5.92 -12.71
C VAL A 10 12.21 -4.90 -13.09
N TRP A 11 13.40 -5.34 -13.42
CA TRP A 11 14.52 -4.43 -13.69
C TRP A 11 14.38 -3.65 -15.00
N SER A 12 13.59 -4.12 -15.95
CA SER A 12 13.25 -3.34 -17.14
C SER A 12 12.28 -2.19 -16.88
N HIS A 13 11.41 -2.31 -15.84
CA HIS A 13 10.42 -1.30 -15.51
C HIS A 13 10.86 -0.32 -14.41
N ILE A 14 11.76 -0.72 -13.50
CA ILE A 14 12.29 0.21 -12.47
C ILE A 14 13.06 1.35 -13.14
N PRO A 15 12.63 2.62 -12.97
CA PRO A 15 13.27 3.74 -13.65
C PRO A 15 14.69 3.98 -13.12
N LYS A 16 15.60 4.29 -14.03
CA LYS A 16 16.94 4.78 -13.67
C LYS A 16 16.83 6.16 -13.04
N ARG A 17 17.79 6.49 -12.18
CA ARG A 17 17.89 7.81 -11.55
C ARG A 17 18.96 8.66 -12.25
N PRO A 18 18.59 9.51 -13.23
CA PRO A 18 19.54 10.39 -13.92
C PRO A 18 20.26 11.31 -12.93
N ARG A 19 21.52 11.66 -13.24
CA ARG A 19 22.32 12.53 -12.35
C ARG A 19 21.69 13.90 -12.11
N GLU A 20 20.98 14.44 -13.09
CA GLU A 20 20.32 15.75 -13.04
C GLU A 20 18.90 15.71 -12.45
N SER A 21 18.56 14.65 -11.69
CA SER A 21 17.26 14.51 -11.07
C SER A 21 17.12 15.39 -9.85
N ASN A 22 15.87 15.76 -9.54
CA ASN A 22 15.48 16.42 -8.30
C ASN A 22 14.36 15.63 -7.61
N LYS A 23 13.98 16.03 -6.39
CA LYS A 23 12.95 15.32 -5.61
C LYS A 23 11.60 15.23 -6.33
N GLY A 24 11.26 16.17 -7.21
CA GLY A 24 10.04 16.14 -8.01
C GLY A 24 10.06 15.10 -9.14
N SER A 25 11.25 14.68 -9.59
CA SER A 25 11.40 13.70 -10.67
C SER A 25 10.87 12.30 -10.31
N PHE A 26 10.75 11.99 -9.01
CA PHE A 26 10.35 10.67 -8.52
C PHE A 26 8.99 10.72 -7.79
N GLY A 27 8.20 11.72 -8.10
CA GLY A 27 6.85 11.89 -7.58
C GLY A 27 6.74 12.11 -6.07
N ALA A 28 5.52 12.22 -5.61
CA ALA A 28 5.21 12.47 -4.20
C ALA A 28 4.10 11.55 -3.72
N VAL A 29 4.33 10.89 -2.58
CA VAL A 29 3.37 10.03 -1.89
C VAL A 29 2.79 10.78 -0.70
N LEU A 30 1.47 10.84 -0.61
CA LEU A 30 0.72 11.26 0.57
C LEU A 30 0.17 10.02 1.26
N ALA A 31 0.76 9.66 2.40
CA ALA A 31 0.31 8.53 3.20
C ALA A 31 -0.67 9.01 4.29
N VAL A 32 -1.89 8.48 4.29
CA VAL A 32 -2.88 8.68 5.34
C VAL A 32 -2.94 7.38 6.14
N ALA A 33 -2.19 7.33 7.22
CA ALA A 33 -1.91 6.08 7.94
C ALA A 33 -1.69 6.31 9.44
N GLY A 34 -1.89 5.25 10.20
CA GLY A 34 -1.66 5.23 11.64
C GLY A 34 -2.79 5.82 12.45
N SER A 35 -2.80 5.45 13.72
CA SER A 35 -3.64 5.96 14.80
C SER A 35 -2.86 5.79 16.12
N ALA A 36 -3.39 6.28 17.21
CA ALA A 36 -2.71 6.21 18.51
C ALA A 36 -2.22 4.80 18.89
N CYS A 37 -2.98 3.76 18.50
CA CYS A 37 -2.67 2.35 18.77
C CYS A 37 -1.82 1.68 17.67
N TYR A 38 -1.77 2.24 16.44
CA TYR A 38 -1.12 1.61 15.27
C TYR A 38 -0.04 2.51 14.65
N ARG A 39 0.85 3.05 15.50
CA ARG A 39 1.93 3.96 15.06
C ARG A 39 2.95 3.26 14.16
N GLY A 40 3.22 1.99 14.42
CA GLY A 40 4.18 1.18 13.66
C GLY A 40 3.77 0.99 12.19
N ALA A 41 2.47 0.85 11.90
CA ALA A 41 1.97 0.73 10.54
C ALA A 41 2.34 1.96 9.69
N ALA A 42 2.13 3.16 10.21
CA ALA A 42 2.54 4.40 9.53
C ALA A 42 4.05 4.47 9.30
N SER A 43 4.86 4.05 10.29
CA SER A 43 6.33 4.05 10.18
C SER A 43 6.80 3.11 9.06
N LEU A 44 6.29 1.86 9.03
CA LEU A 44 6.66 0.87 8.01
C LEU A 44 6.21 1.29 6.61
N THR A 45 5.02 1.87 6.50
CA THR A 45 4.47 2.40 5.26
C THR A 45 5.34 3.52 4.70
N VAL A 46 5.68 4.51 5.52
CA VAL A 46 6.52 5.65 5.12
C VAL A 46 7.92 5.18 4.73
N GLU A 47 8.55 4.33 5.56
CA GLU A 47 9.88 3.81 5.26
C GLU A 47 9.88 2.97 3.97
N GLY A 48 8.84 2.16 3.75
CA GLY A 48 8.64 1.42 2.50
C GLY A 48 8.62 2.34 1.27
N ALA A 49 7.90 3.46 1.36
CA ALA A 49 7.85 4.43 0.28
C ALA A 49 9.19 5.14 0.05
N LEU A 50 9.86 5.60 1.12
CA LEU A 50 11.16 6.26 1.04
C LEU A 50 12.24 5.32 0.45
N ARG A 51 12.34 4.10 0.97
CA ARG A 51 13.35 3.12 0.56
C ARG A 51 13.13 2.57 -0.84
N THR A 52 11.93 2.71 -1.39
CA THR A 52 11.62 2.31 -2.77
C THR A 52 11.77 3.46 -3.77
N GLY A 53 12.14 4.65 -3.30
CA GLY A 53 12.61 5.72 -4.17
C GLY A 53 11.62 6.86 -4.43
N ALA A 54 10.52 6.97 -3.71
CA ALA A 54 9.66 8.16 -3.77
C ALA A 54 10.46 9.44 -3.48
N GLY A 55 10.26 10.48 -4.28
CA GLY A 55 11.01 11.72 -4.15
C GLY A 55 10.59 12.55 -2.93
N ILE A 56 9.31 12.49 -2.56
CA ILE A 56 8.74 13.11 -1.37
C ILE A 56 7.72 12.15 -0.77
N VAL A 57 7.78 11.97 0.55
CA VAL A 57 6.74 11.25 1.30
C VAL A 57 6.20 12.18 2.38
N THR A 58 4.89 12.41 2.38
CA THR A 58 4.19 13.18 3.41
C THR A 58 3.27 12.25 4.19
N LEU A 59 3.40 12.22 5.51
CA LEU A 59 2.50 11.48 6.38
C LEU A 59 1.43 12.41 6.96
N ALA A 60 0.18 12.13 6.66
CA ALA A 60 -0.99 12.74 7.29
C ALA A 60 -1.48 11.83 8.43
N SER A 61 -1.35 12.27 9.66
CA SER A 61 -1.74 11.50 10.85
C SER A 61 -1.91 12.39 12.08
N VAL A 62 -2.32 11.78 13.19
CA VAL A 62 -2.41 12.43 14.50
C VAL A 62 -1.04 12.58 15.15
N GLU A 63 -0.88 13.59 16.02
CA GLU A 63 0.39 13.97 16.63
C GLU A 63 1.19 12.80 17.23
N PRO A 64 0.62 11.85 18.01
CA PRO A 64 1.39 10.73 18.57
C PRO A 64 2.04 9.82 17.51
N VAL A 65 1.44 9.74 16.31
CA VAL A 65 2.01 8.99 15.17
C VAL A 65 3.11 9.79 14.51
N LEU A 66 2.88 11.08 14.27
CA LEU A 66 3.85 11.97 13.65
C LEU A 66 5.13 12.07 14.47
N ALA A 67 5.02 12.23 15.78
CA ALA A 67 6.17 12.25 16.69
C ALA A 67 6.98 10.95 16.64
N ALA A 68 6.31 9.79 16.62
CA ALA A 68 6.97 8.49 16.55
C ALA A 68 7.69 8.27 15.21
N VAL A 69 7.08 8.70 14.10
CA VAL A 69 7.65 8.52 12.74
C VAL A 69 8.80 9.50 12.53
N SER A 70 8.65 10.78 12.86
CA SER A 70 9.69 11.79 12.65
C SER A 70 10.97 11.53 13.45
N ALA A 71 10.87 10.86 14.60
CA ALA A 71 12.03 10.46 15.39
C ALA A 71 12.90 9.39 14.70
N ARG A 72 12.33 8.61 13.78
CA ARG A 72 13.02 7.54 13.04
C ARG A 72 13.32 7.90 11.60
N LEU A 73 12.46 8.68 10.97
CA LEU A 73 12.45 8.99 9.53
C LEU A 73 12.35 10.51 9.34
N PRO A 74 13.44 11.25 9.59
CA PRO A 74 13.45 12.71 9.47
C PRO A 74 13.23 13.19 8.03
N GLU A 75 13.35 12.31 7.03
CA GLU A 75 13.08 12.59 5.62
C GLU A 75 11.58 12.70 5.32
N CYS A 76 10.70 12.24 6.22
CA CYS A 76 9.26 12.30 6.05
C CYS A 76 8.72 13.70 6.32
N CYS A 77 7.99 14.28 5.37
CA CYS A 77 7.20 15.48 5.60
C CYS A 77 5.95 15.14 6.43
N LEU A 78 5.50 16.07 7.26
CA LEU A 78 4.38 15.84 8.16
C LEU A 78 3.17 16.73 7.80
N CYS A 79 1.98 16.13 7.84
CA CYS A 79 0.69 16.80 7.73
C CYS A 79 -0.13 16.53 9.01
N PRO A 80 -0.03 17.40 10.04
CA PRO A 80 -0.78 17.20 11.28
C PRO A 80 -2.28 17.21 11.05
N CYS A 81 -2.96 16.18 11.60
CA CYS A 81 -4.38 15.99 11.51
C CYS A 81 -5.04 16.16 12.89
N GLU A 82 -6.27 16.67 12.90
CA GLU A 82 -7.08 16.75 14.10
C GLU A 82 -7.39 15.33 14.61
N PRO A 83 -7.31 15.10 15.92
CA PRO A 83 -7.66 13.83 16.51
C PRO A 83 -9.17 13.57 16.38
N GLY A 84 -9.49 12.36 15.94
CA GLY A 84 -10.85 11.81 15.92
C GLY A 84 -11.09 10.84 17.05
N ALA A 85 -12.18 10.10 16.95
CA ALA A 85 -12.55 9.07 17.93
C ALA A 85 -11.39 8.10 18.18
N GLU A 86 -11.16 7.76 19.43
CA GLU A 86 -10.18 6.77 19.90
C GLU A 86 -8.77 6.96 19.31
N GLY A 87 -8.34 8.23 19.16
CA GLY A 87 -7.01 8.56 18.70
C GLY A 87 -6.73 8.31 17.22
N GLY A 88 -7.80 8.27 16.42
CA GLY A 88 -7.68 8.24 14.97
C GLY A 88 -7.68 9.63 14.32
N ILE A 89 -7.71 9.68 12.99
CA ILE A 89 -7.77 10.92 12.21
C ILE A 89 -9.23 11.39 12.09
N SER A 90 -9.51 12.63 12.48
CA SER A 90 -10.81 13.25 12.30
C SER A 90 -11.08 13.61 10.83
N PRO A 91 -12.32 13.39 10.32
CA PRO A 91 -12.73 13.88 9.00
C PRO A 91 -12.59 15.40 8.79
N GLN A 92 -12.50 16.20 9.85
CA GLN A 92 -12.22 17.63 9.78
C GLN A 92 -10.86 17.92 9.12
N SER A 93 -9.94 16.95 9.11
CA SER A 93 -8.64 17.08 8.47
C SER A 93 -8.66 16.91 6.94
N ILE A 94 -9.77 16.45 6.35
CA ILE A 94 -9.87 16.19 4.90
C ILE A 94 -9.43 17.39 4.04
N PRO A 95 -9.88 18.63 4.29
CA PRO A 95 -9.46 19.75 3.47
C PRO A 95 -7.95 20.04 3.54
N ARG A 96 -7.33 19.81 4.71
CA ARG A 96 -5.88 19.95 4.89
C ARG A 96 -5.11 18.86 4.15
N ILE A 97 -5.58 17.63 4.21
CA ILE A 97 -4.98 16.48 3.54
C ILE A 97 -5.05 16.66 2.02
N LEU A 98 -6.21 17.03 1.47
CA LEU A 98 -6.38 17.23 0.02
C LEU A 98 -5.61 18.42 -0.54
N ARG A 99 -5.18 19.39 0.29
CA ARG A 99 -4.28 20.46 -0.14
C ARG A 99 -2.82 20.06 -0.28
N GLN A 100 -2.42 18.86 0.21
CA GLN A 100 -1.07 18.38 0.04
C GLN A 100 -0.78 18.08 -1.44
N LYS A 101 0.37 18.55 -1.90
CA LYS A 101 0.81 18.30 -3.28
C LYS A 101 1.40 16.87 -3.35
N ALA A 102 0.64 15.96 -3.91
CA ALA A 102 1.07 14.57 -4.10
C ALA A 102 0.56 14.02 -5.44
N THR A 103 1.27 13.06 -6.00
CA THR A 103 0.89 12.32 -7.21
C THR A 103 0.16 11.03 -6.89
N VAL A 104 0.43 10.45 -5.72
CA VAL A 104 -0.17 9.22 -5.22
C VAL A 104 -0.67 9.41 -3.80
N LEU A 105 -1.90 8.99 -3.55
CA LEU A 105 -2.48 8.83 -2.21
C LEU A 105 -2.37 7.38 -1.77
N LEU A 106 -1.76 7.14 -0.62
CA LEU A 106 -1.84 5.86 0.08
C LEU A 106 -2.71 6.03 1.30
N ILE A 107 -3.76 5.21 1.43
CA ILE A 107 -4.67 5.31 2.57
C ILE A 107 -5.01 3.93 3.13
N GLY A 108 -4.98 3.79 4.46
CA GLY A 108 -5.50 2.60 5.13
C GLY A 108 -4.63 1.99 6.23
N PRO A 109 -3.31 1.82 6.07
CA PRO A 109 -2.49 1.16 7.07
C PRO A 109 -2.67 1.76 8.47
N GLY A 110 -3.12 0.94 9.43
CA GLY A 110 -3.22 1.33 10.84
C GLY A 110 -4.25 2.41 11.18
N LEU A 111 -5.27 2.64 10.35
CA LEU A 111 -6.33 3.60 10.67
C LEU A 111 -7.25 3.12 11.81
N GLY A 112 -7.26 1.83 12.14
CA GLY A 112 -7.97 1.29 13.30
C GLY A 112 -9.46 1.05 13.07
N TYR A 113 -9.87 0.63 11.88
CA TYR A 113 -11.27 0.44 11.52
C TYR A 113 -11.95 -0.72 12.27
N LEU A 114 -11.37 -1.92 12.23
CA LEU A 114 -12.03 -3.12 12.75
C LEU A 114 -11.96 -3.27 14.28
N ALA A 115 -10.96 -2.67 14.91
CA ALA A 115 -10.70 -2.82 16.35
C ALA A 115 -11.37 -1.74 17.20
N GLN A 116 -12.12 -0.81 16.58
CA GLN A 116 -12.56 0.41 17.22
C GLN A 116 -14.08 0.55 17.23
N SER A 117 -14.58 1.54 17.94
CA SER A 117 -15.99 1.84 18.08
C SER A 117 -16.68 2.18 16.75
N THR A 118 -18.01 2.20 16.79
CA THR A 118 -18.86 2.61 15.66
C THR A 118 -18.54 4.05 15.20
N ALA A 119 -18.17 4.95 16.12
CA ALA A 119 -17.78 6.33 15.81
C ALA A 119 -16.49 6.33 14.99
N ARG A 120 -15.46 5.57 15.42
CA ARG A 120 -14.20 5.43 14.70
C ARG A 120 -14.41 4.86 13.32
N ALA A 121 -15.22 3.81 13.19
CA ALA A 121 -15.54 3.21 11.90
C ALA A 121 -16.24 4.20 10.95
N ALA A 122 -17.16 5.02 11.46
CA ALA A 122 -17.84 6.04 10.67
C ALA A 122 -16.89 7.14 10.18
N GLU A 123 -15.96 7.61 11.04
CA GLU A 123 -14.93 8.56 10.66
C GLU A 123 -14.01 8.00 9.57
N THR A 124 -13.55 6.74 9.72
CA THR A 124 -12.68 6.09 8.73
C THR A 124 -13.38 5.91 7.39
N ARG A 125 -14.67 5.51 7.37
CA ARG A 125 -15.47 5.46 6.12
C ARG A 125 -15.53 6.84 5.44
N THR A 126 -15.78 7.88 6.22
CA THR A 126 -15.86 9.25 5.72
C THR A 126 -14.52 9.71 5.13
N LEU A 127 -13.41 9.43 5.83
CA LEU A 127 -12.05 9.71 5.35
C LEU A 127 -11.77 9.02 4.03
N VAL A 128 -11.94 7.70 3.98
CA VAL A 128 -11.67 6.89 2.78
C VAL A 128 -12.50 7.38 1.60
N LYS A 129 -13.82 7.53 1.77
CA LYS A 129 -14.73 7.99 0.72
C LYS A 129 -14.31 9.37 0.19
N LYS A 130 -14.19 10.36 1.07
CA LYS A 130 -13.95 11.75 0.64
C LYS A 130 -12.52 11.98 0.13
N LEU A 131 -11.53 11.30 0.70
CA LEU A 131 -10.15 11.43 0.22
C LEU A 131 -9.98 10.78 -1.15
N LEU A 132 -10.51 9.58 -1.36
CA LEU A 132 -10.44 8.94 -2.68
C LEU A 132 -11.18 9.76 -3.73
N THR A 133 -12.42 10.15 -3.49
CA THR A 133 -13.22 10.91 -4.49
C THR A 133 -12.72 12.33 -4.72
N GLY A 134 -12.02 12.93 -3.76
CA GLY A 134 -11.47 14.28 -3.87
C GLY A 134 -10.03 14.35 -4.37
N PHE A 135 -9.33 13.19 -4.51
CA PHE A 135 -7.93 13.18 -4.91
C PHE A 135 -7.75 13.13 -6.42
N SER A 136 -6.96 14.04 -6.96
CA SER A 136 -6.75 14.21 -8.41
C SER A 136 -5.69 13.28 -9.02
N GLY A 137 -4.93 12.55 -8.20
CA GLY A 137 -3.89 11.60 -8.61
C GLY A 137 -4.36 10.15 -8.64
N SER A 138 -3.40 9.23 -8.57
CA SER A 138 -3.63 7.79 -8.39
C SER A 138 -3.66 7.42 -6.91
N ALA A 139 -4.24 6.27 -6.54
CA ALA A 139 -4.29 5.85 -5.14
C ALA A 139 -3.96 4.37 -4.92
N VAL A 140 -3.43 4.08 -3.74
CA VAL A 140 -3.28 2.72 -3.18
C VAL A 140 -4.14 2.62 -1.94
N LEU A 141 -4.99 1.61 -1.86
CA LEU A 141 -5.87 1.33 -0.75
C LEU A 141 -5.50 -0.01 -0.10
N ASP A 142 -5.18 0.02 1.19
CA ASP A 142 -4.75 -1.16 1.94
C ASP A 142 -5.45 -1.25 3.30
N ALA A 143 -5.43 -2.40 3.91
CA ALA A 143 -5.80 -2.64 5.31
C ALA A 143 -7.16 -2.03 5.70
N ASP A 144 -7.19 -1.13 6.69
CA ASP A 144 -8.44 -0.51 7.16
C ASP A 144 -9.12 0.37 6.10
N GLY A 145 -8.37 0.84 5.11
CA GLY A 145 -8.94 1.50 3.94
C GLY A 145 -9.82 0.56 3.12
N LEU A 146 -9.36 -0.69 2.90
CA LEU A 146 -10.14 -1.73 2.22
C LEU A 146 -11.37 -2.14 3.04
N ASN A 147 -11.23 -2.26 4.36
CA ASN A 147 -12.35 -2.58 5.24
C ASN A 147 -13.42 -1.49 5.22
N ALA A 148 -13.02 -0.23 5.20
CA ALA A 148 -13.94 0.90 5.09
C ALA A 148 -14.64 0.93 3.72
N ALA A 149 -13.91 0.68 2.64
CA ALA A 149 -14.48 0.58 1.30
C ALA A 149 -15.48 -0.59 1.19
N ALA A 150 -15.15 -1.75 1.74
CA ALA A 150 -16.07 -2.89 1.79
C ALA A 150 -17.37 -2.55 2.53
N SER A 151 -17.28 -1.82 3.64
CA SER A 151 -18.47 -1.39 4.39
C SER A 151 -19.35 -0.41 3.59
N LEU A 152 -18.75 0.50 2.81
CA LEU A 152 -19.49 1.42 1.93
C LEU A 152 -20.20 0.62 0.82
N MET A 153 -19.50 -0.31 0.19
CA MET A 153 -20.07 -1.16 -0.86
C MET A 153 -21.21 -2.05 -0.36
N ASN A 154 -21.06 -2.63 0.84
CA ASN A 154 -22.10 -3.43 1.48
C ASN A 154 -23.32 -2.59 1.90
N ALA A 155 -23.18 -1.27 2.05
CA ALA A 155 -24.28 -0.33 2.23
C ALA A 155 -24.90 0.15 0.91
N GLY A 156 -24.52 -0.42 -0.22
CA GLY A 156 -25.05 -0.11 -1.55
C GLY A 156 -24.37 1.06 -2.28
N GLU A 157 -23.23 1.53 -1.76
CA GLU A 157 -22.43 2.55 -2.44
C GLU A 157 -21.47 1.89 -3.46
N GLU A 158 -21.03 2.66 -4.45
CA GLU A 158 -19.94 2.24 -5.33
C GLU A 158 -18.60 2.31 -4.62
N LEU A 159 -17.60 1.54 -5.11
CA LEU A 159 -16.23 1.66 -4.66
C LEU A 159 -15.72 3.10 -4.89
N PRO A 160 -15.34 3.85 -3.83
CA PRO A 160 -14.84 5.19 -4.01
C PRO A 160 -13.51 5.18 -4.78
N ARG A 161 -13.33 6.13 -5.70
CA ARG A 161 -12.21 6.13 -6.64
C ARG A 161 -11.53 7.48 -6.73
N PRO A 162 -10.19 7.52 -6.93
CA PRO A 162 -9.46 8.72 -7.29
C PRO A 162 -9.71 9.09 -8.76
N ALA A 163 -9.21 10.26 -9.17
CA ALA A 163 -9.35 10.71 -10.56
C ALA A 163 -8.56 9.87 -11.59
N LYS A 164 -7.51 9.17 -11.12
CA LYS A 164 -6.66 8.35 -11.96
C LYS A 164 -6.76 6.87 -11.56
N GLU A 165 -5.64 6.17 -11.50
CA GLU A 165 -5.55 4.74 -11.24
C GLU A 165 -5.76 4.39 -9.76
N LEU A 166 -6.31 3.23 -9.50
CA LEU A 166 -6.51 2.69 -8.17
C LEU A 166 -5.86 1.30 -8.06
N ILE A 167 -5.08 1.09 -7.01
CA ILE A 167 -4.54 -0.22 -6.63
C ILE A 167 -5.17 -0.62 -5.29
N LEU A 168 -5.70 -1.83 -5.23
CA LEU A 168 -6.20 -2.46 -4.01
C LEU A 168 -5.27 -3.60 -3.63
N THR A 169 -4.88 -3.69 -2.35
CA THR A 169 -3.93 -4.70 -1.87
C THR A 169 -4.54 -5.65 -0.84
N PRO A 170 -5.68 -6.31 -1.13
CA PRO A 170 -6.36 -7.16 -0.15
C PRO A 170 -5.60 -8.46 0.15
N HIS A 171 -5.56 -8.87 1.40
CA HIS A 171 -5.37 -10.28 1.75
C HIS A 171 -6.71 -11.04 1.61
N PRO A 172 -6.74 -12.40 1.63
CA PRO A 172 -7.97 -13.16 1.36
C PRO A 172 -9.17 -12.76 2.25
N GLY A 173 -8.95 -12.41 3.52
CA GLY A 173 -10.02 -11.96 4.40
C GLY A 173 -10.56 -10.57 4.05
N GLU A 174 -9.73 -9.64 3.57
CA GLU A 174 -10.15 -8.34 3.04
C GLU A 174 -10.88 -8.52 1.72
N MET A 175 -10.37 -9.40 0.85
CA MET A 175 -11.04 -9.73 -0.42
C MET A 175 -12.42 -10.34 -0.19
N SER A 176 -12.56 -11.22 0.79
CA SER A 176 -13.85 -11.79 1.23
C SER A 176 -14.84 -10.68 1.61
N ARG A 177 -14.41 -9.70 2.41
CA ARG A 177 -15.27 -8.57 2.82
C ARG A 177 -15.68 -7.66 1.65
N LEU A 178 -14.77 -7.43 0.70
CA LEU A 178 -15.03 -6.62 -0.49
C LEU A 178 -15.98 -7.29 -1.48
N THR A 179 -15.92 -8.63 -1.59
CA THR A 179 -16.64 -9.39 -2.63
C THR A 179 -17.89 -10.09 -2.13
N GLY A 180 -18.02 -10.30 -0.83
CA GLY A 180 -19.04 -11.16 -0.24
C GLY A 180 -18.76 -12.67 -0.39
N LEU A 181 -17.68 -13.07 -1.06
CA LEU A 181 -17.27 -14.47 -1.18
C LEU A 181 -16.68 -14.97 0.15
N SER A 182 -16.77 -16.26 0.42
CA SER A 182 -16.05 -16.85 1.56
C SER A 182 -14.52 -16.84 1.32
N VAL A 183 -13.74 -16.89 2.39
CA VAL A 183 -12.26 -16.96 2.28
C VAL A 183 -11.82 -18.20 1.51
N GLU A 184 -12.52 -19.32 1.71
CA GLU A 184 -12.27 -20.59 1.01
C GLU A 184 -12.52 -20.44 -0.50
N ALA A 185 -13.61 -19.78 -0.89
CA ALA A 185 -13.93 -19.52 -2.31
C ALA A 185 -12.86 -18.60 -2.95
N VAL A 186 -12.40 -17.56 -2.23
CA VAL A 186 -11.30 -16.70 -2.70
C VAL A 186 -10.01 -17.51 -2.88
N GLN A 187 -9.69 -18.41 -1.95
CA GLN A 187 -8.47 -19.21 -2.01
C GLN A 187 -8.52 -20.32 -3.07
N ALA A 188 -9.70 -20.84 -3.37
CA ALA A 188 -9.89 -21.89 -4.36
C ALA A 188 -9.60 -21.42 -5.79
N ASP A 189 -9.89 -20.13 -6.11
CA ASP A 189 -9.64 -19.54 -7.43
C ASP A 189 -9.11 -18.10 -7.31
N ARG A 190 -7.91 -17.96 -6.77
CA ARG A 190 -7.29 -16.64 -6.53
C ARG A 190 -7.13 -15.80 -7.80
N GLU A 191 -6.73 -16.44 -8.91
CA GLU A 191 -6.52 -15.74 -10.18
C GLU A 191 -7.85 -15.31 -10.83
N GLY A 192 -8.85 -16.21 -10.87
CA GLY A 192 -10.16 -15.87 -11.41
C GLY A 192 -10.85 -14.78 -10.59
N VAL A 193 -10.78 -14.87 -9.27
CA VAL A 193 -11.32 -13.85 -8.36
C VAL A 193 -10.62 -12.51 -8.58
N ALA A 194 -9.27 -12.46 -8.56
CA ALA A 194 -8.53 -11.23 -8.75
C ALA A 194 -8.84 -10.59 -10.12
N ARG A 195 -8.84 -11.37 -11.19
CA ARG A 195 -9.15 -10.91 -12.57
C ARG A 195 -10.57 -10.36 -12.67
N ARG A 196 -11.56 -11.10 -12.17
CA ARG A 196 -12.96 -10.68 -12.20
C ARG A 196 -13.17 -9.33 -11.54
N TYR A 197 -12.65 -9.18 -10.32
CA TYR A 197 -12.88 -7.97 -9.53
C TYR A 197 -11.99 -6.80 -9.96
N ALA A 198 -10.80 -7.05 -10.51
CA ALA A 198 -10.00 -6.01 -11.17
C ALA A 198 -10.77 -5.35 -12.32
N ALA A 199 -11.41 -6.16 -13.19
CA ALA A 199 -12.25 -5.66 -14.28
C ALA A 199 -13.51 -4.95 -13.76
N GLN A 200 -14.22 -5.56 -12.80
CA GLN A 200 -15.45 -5.00 -12.23
C GLN A 200 -15.22 -3.65 -11.54
N TRP A 201 -14.14 -3.52 -10.78
CA TRP A 201 -13.81 -2.29 -10.06
C TRP A 201 -12.98 -1.32 -10.88
N ASN A 202 -12.60 -1.69 -12.09
CA ASN A 202 -11.63 -0.95 -12.91
C ASN A 202 -10.40 -0.51 -12.09
N ALA A 203 -9.82 -1.43 -11.32
CA ALA A 203 -8.69 -1.20 -10.42
C ALA A 203 -7.70 -2.37 -10.49
N VAL A 204 -6.42 -2.11 -10.22
CA VAL A 204 -5.46 -3.19 -10.07
C VAL A 204 -5.70 -3.85 -8.71
N VAL A 205 -5.79 -5.18 -8.71
CA VAL A 205 -5.97 -5.99 -7.49
C VAL A 205 -4.70 -6.77 -7.22
N VAL A 206 -4.11 -6.56 -6.05
CA VAL A 206 -2.99 -7.31 -5.49
C VAL A 206 -3.54 -8.25 -4.41
N LEU A 207 -3.92 -9.46 -4.78
CA LEU A 207 -4.43 -10.46 -3.84
C LEU A 207 -3.27 -11.12 -3.10
N LYS A 208 -2.98 -10.59 -1.91
CA LYS A 208 -1.85 -11.00 -1.05
C LYS A 208 -1.94 -12.45 -0.59
N GLY A 209 -0.78 -13.08 -0.38
CA GLY A 209 -0.62 -14.44 0.13
C GLY A 209 0.59 -15.14 -0.48
N ALA A 210 0.83 -16.40 -0.16
CA ALA A 210 1.80 -17.19 -0.89
C ALA A 210 1.45 -17.17 -2.39
N ARG A 211 2.43 -16.83 -3.25
CA ARG A 211 2.19 -16.60 -4.69
C ARG A 211 1.15 -15.50 -4.92
N THR A 212 1.42 -14.29 -4.41
CA THR A 212 0.57 -13.11 -4.59
C THR A 212 0.17 -12.94 -6.06
N VAL A 213 -1.12 -12.73 -6.31
CA VAL A 213 -1.68 -12.50 -7.66
C VAL A 213 -1.85 -11.00 -7.87
N VAL A 214 -1.38 -10.51 -9.00
CA VAL A 214 -1.63 -9.13 -9.46
C VAL A 214 -2.50 -9.19 -10.72
N ALA A 215 -3.65 -8.56 -10.69
CA ALA A 215 -4.59 -8.51 -11.81
C ALA A 215 -4.92 -7.06 -12.18
N ALA A 216 -4.93 -6.77 -13.49
CA ALA A 216 -5.31 -5.47 -14.04
C ALA A 216 -6.72 -5.47 -14.64
N PRO A 217 -7.35 -4.28 -14.77
CA PRO A 217 -8.69 -4.16 -15.37
C PRO A 217 -8.78 -4.66 -16.81
N ASP A 218 -7.69 -4.61 -17.56
CA ASP A 218 -7.60 -5.06 -18.96
C ASP A 218 -7.44 -6.58 -19.11
N GLY A 219 -7.49 -7.33 -18.01
CA GLY A 219 -7.41 -8.79 -17.98
C GLY A 219 -5.99 -9.36 -17.83
N ARG A 220 -4.94 -8.53 -17.83
CA ARG A 220 -3.58 -8.98 -17.51
C ARG A 220 -3.54 -9.51 -16.07
N VAL A 221 -2.87 -10.66 -15.90
CA VAL A 221 -2.65 -11.29 -14.59
C VAL A 221 -1.22 -11.81 -14.54
N CYS A 222 -0.56 -11.63 -13.40
CA CYS A 222 0.71 -12.29 -13.11
C CYS A 222 0.75 -12.79 -11.66
N VAL A 223 1.67 -13.71 -11.40
CA VAL A 223 1.85 -14.35 -10.09
C VAL A 223 3.27 -14.09 -9.59
N ASN A 224 3.38 -13.70 -8.35
CA ASN A 224 4.68 -13.46 -7.70
C ASN A 224 5.29 -14.77 -7.18
N PRO A 225 6.47 -15.20 -7.65
CA PRO A 225 7.12 -16.41 -7.17
C PRO A 225 7.99 -16.21 -5.92
N THR A 226 8.25 -14.94 -5.52
CA THR A 226 9.17 -14.60 -4.42
C THR A 226 8.45 -14.46 -3.08
N GLY A 227 9.21 -14.54 -1.99
CA GLY A 227 8.72 -14.42 -0.63
C GLY A 227 8.71 -15.76 0.13
N ASN A 228 8.64 -15.67 1.43
CA ASN A 228 8.74 -16.80 2.34
C ASN A 228 7.79 -16.65 3.53
N PRO A 229 7.57 -17.71 4.36
CA PRO A 229 6.68 -17.67 5.51
C PRO A 229 7.03 -16.62 6.58
N GLY A 230 8.25 -16.10 6.62
CA GLY A 230 8.64 -15.00 7.52
C GLY A 230 7.85 -13.72 7.28
N LEU A 231 7.26 -13.57 6.07
CA LEU A 231 6.34 -12.47 5.74
C LEU A 231 4.93 -12.63 6.34
N ALA A 232 4.57 -13.81 6.88
CA ALA A 232 3.30 -14.03 7.58
C ALA A 232 3.32 -13.34 8.96
N ARG A 233 3.51 -12.02 8.97
CA ARG A 233 3.71 -11.19 10.16
C ARG A 233 3.09 -9.81 9.98
N GLY A 234 2.56 -9.24 11.07
CA GLY A 234 2.06 -7.86 11.07
C GLY A 234 3.12 -6.86 10.62
N GLY A 235 2.74 -5.94 9.76
CA GLY A 235 3.64 -4.94 9.18
C GLY A 235 4.15 -5.26 7.77
N SER A 236 4.15 -6.52 7.33
CA SER A 236 4.61 -6.89 5.98
C SER A 236 3.76 -6.24 4.88
N GLY A 237 2.43 -6.16 5.09
CA GLY A 237 1.51 -5.48 4.18
C GLY A 237 1.76 -3.98 4.13
N ASP A 238 2.03 -3.35 5.29
CA ASP A 238 2.30 -1.91 5.38
C ASP A 238 3.55 -1.52 4.56
N VAL A 239 4.60 -2.34 4.64
CA VAL A 239 5.81 -2.19 3.81
C VAL A 239 5.47 -2.28 2.33
N LEU A 240 4.72 -3.33 1.93
CA LEU A 240 4.33 -3.53 0.53
C LEU A 240 3.48 -2.37 -0.01
N ALA A 241 2.53 -1.87 0.78
CA ALA A 241 1.70 -0.73 0.40
C ALA A 241 2.54 0.54 0.17
N GLY A 242 3.53 0.80 1.03
CA GLY A 242 4.50 1.88 0.86
C GLY A 242 5.32 1.72 -0.42
N MET A 243 5.88 0.53 -0.66
CA MET A 243 6.67 0.21 -1.86
C MET A 243 5.84 0.39 -3.15
N THR A 244 4.61 -0.13 -3.17
CA THR A 244 3.68 0.00 -4.30
C THR A 244 3.39 1.47 -4.62
N SER A 245 3.13 2.28 -3.59
CA SER A 245 2.85 3.69 -3.74
C SER A 245 4.05 4.48 -4.29
N ALA A 246 5.27 4.12 -3.88
CA ALA A 246 6.48 4.75 -4.37
C ALA A 246 6.72 4.47 -5.86
N LEU A 247 6.58 3.22 -6.30
CA LEU A 247 6.75 2.87 -7.72
C LEU A 247 5.70 3.54 -8.60
N LEU A 248 4.45 3.60 -8.12
CA LEU A 248 3.39 4.34 -8.80
C LEU A 248 3.72 5.85 -8.89
N ALA A 249 4.27 6.43 -7.82
CA ALA A 249 4.70 7.82 -7.80
C ALA A 249 5.90 8.08 -8.74
N CYS A 250 6.81 7.12 -8.89
CA CYS A 250 7.92 7.16 -9.83
C CYS A 250 7.49 7.05 -11.30
N GLY A 251 6.20 6.90 -11.60
CA GLY A 251 5.64 6.96 -12.95
C GLY A 251 5.38 5.61 -13.62
N LEU A 252 5.50 4.49 -12.90
CA LEU A 252 5.03 3.21 -13.40
C LEU A 252 3.50 3.21 -13.49
N SER A 253 2.93 2.48 -14.45
CA SER A 253 1.48 2.20 -14.45
C SER A 253 1.09 1.42 -13.19
N ALA A 254 -0.17 1.45 -12.80
CA ALA A 254 -0.64 0.75 -11.60
C ALA A 254 -0.31 -0.76 -11.63
N TYR A 255 -0.41 -1.41 -12.80
CA TYR A 255 -0.06 -2.81 -12.95
C TYR A 255 1.44 -3.07 -12.76
N GLU A 256 2.28 -2.30 -13.41
CA GLU A 256 3.74 -2.43 -13.32
C GLU A 256 4.23 -2.12 -11.90
N ALA A 257 3.72 -1.04 -11.28
CA ALA A 257 4.04 -0.68 -9.91
C ALA A 257 3.69 -1.80 -8.93
N ALA A 258 2.49 -2.38 -9.05
CA ALA A 258 2.06 -3.50 -8.23
C ALA A 258 2.92 -4.75 -8.45
N ALA A 259 3.15 -5.14 -9.72
CA ALA A 259 3.95 -6.33 -10.05
C ALA A 259 5.40 -6.20 -9.57
N CYS A 260 6.04 -5.06 -9.83
CA CYS A 260 7.40 -4.80 -9.36
C CYS A 260 7.48 -4.76 -7.82
N ALA A 261 6.52 -4.11 -7.15
CA ALA A 261 6.51 -4.01 -5.69
C ALA A 261 6.40 -5.38 -5.02
N VAL A 262 5.48 -6.25 -5.46
CA VAL A 262 5.31 -7.58 -4.83
C VAL A 262 6.53 -8.47 -5.04
N TRP A 263 7.18 -8.37 -6.20
CA TRP A 263 8.40 -9.13 -6.48
C TRP A 263 9.58 -8.64 -5.64
N LEU A 264 9.83 -7.33 -5.62
CA LEU A 264 10.91 -6.72 -4.84
C LEU A 264 10.74 -6.98 -3.34
N HIS A 265 9.53 -6.85 -2.84
CA HIS A 265 9.18 -7.13 -1.43
C HIS A 265 9.50 -8.59 -1.07
N GLY A 266 9.05 -9.55 -1.87
CA GLY A 266 9.30 -10.96 -1.66
C GLY A 266 10.78 -11.32 -1.79
N ALA A 267 11.46 -10.86 -2.85
CA ALA A 267 12.87 -11.15 -3.08
C ALA A 267 13.79 -10.56 -2.00
N ALA A 268 13.49 -9.35 -1.50
CA ALA A 268 14.20 -8.75 -0.37
C ALA A 268 13.95 -9.53 0.93
N ALA A 269 12.72 -10.01 1.14
CA ALA A 269 12.39 -10.86 2.27
C ALA A 269 13.11 -12.21 2.22
N ASP A 270 13.28 -12.80 1.02
CA ASP A 270 14.05 -14.05 0.85
C ASP A 270 15.52 -13.86 1.20
N ARG A 271 16.09 -12.68 0.91
CA ARG A 271 17.44 -12.33 1.36
C ARG A 271 17.51 -12.16 2.86
N ALA A 272 16.53 -11.49 3.47
CA ALA A 272 16.44 -11.31 4.92
C ALA A 272 16.32 -12.66 5.64
N ALA A 273 15.47 -13.58 5.14
CA ALA A 273 15.29 -14.90 5.71
C ALA A 273 16.57 -15.76 5.64
N ARG A 274 17.36 -15.67 4.55
CA ARG A 274 18.66 -16.35 4.48
C ARG A 274 19.64 -15.89 5.56
N GLN A 275 19.56 -14.62 5.98
CA GLN A 275 20.46 -14.06 6.99
C GLN A 275 19.95 -14.27 8.42
N LYS A 276 18.65 -14.11 8.65
CA LYS A 276 18.04 -14.06 9.99
C LYS A 276 17.13 -15.24 10.31
N GLY A 277 16.87 -16.12 9.33
CA GLY A 277 15.84 -17.15 9.42
C GLY A 277 14.43 -16.57 9.31
N GLU A 278 13.47 -17.36 8.89
CA GLU A 278 12.06 -16.95 8.76
C GLU A 278 11.43 -16.57 10.11
N TYR A 279 11.86 -17.18 11.20
CA TYR A 279 11.42 -16.83 12.57
C TYR A 279 11.99 -15.51 13.08
N GLY A 280 13.24 -15.18 12.71
CA GLY A 280 13.96 -14.03 13.26
C GLY A 280 13.78 -12.74 12.46
N MET A 281 13.40 -12.83 11.18
CA MET A 281 13.23 -11.64 10.34
C MET A 281 12.01 -10.81 10.74
N LEU A 282 12.14 -9.50 10.64
CA LEU A 282 11.06 -8.52 10.81
C LEU A 282 10.79 -7.83 9.47
N PRO A 283 9.59 -7.25 9.26
CA PRO A 283 9.27 -6.52 8.03
C PRO A 283 10.28 -5.41 7.67
N GLN A 284 10.84 -4.73 8.66
CA GLN A 284 11.87 -3.70 8.45
C GLN A 284 13.21 -4.24 7.94
N ASP A 285 13.51 -5.52 8.10
CA ASP A 285 14.76 -6.12 7.61
C ASP A 285 14.83 -6.16 6.08
N ILE A 286 13.68 -6.08 5.42
CA ILE A 286 13.55 -6.00 3.97
C ILE A 286 14.29 -4.77 3.41
N PHE A 287 14.30 -3.66 4.12
CA PHE A 287 14.82 -2.39 3.62
C PHE A 287 16.33 -2.42 3.29
N ALA A 288 17.13 -3.08 4.13
CA ALA A 288 18.57 -3.22 3.87
C ALA A 288 18.82 -4.01 2.59
N HIS A 289 18.10 -5.11 2.41
CA HIS A 289 18.24 -5.97 1.24
C HIS A 289 17.66 -5.33 -0.03
N LEU A 290 16.58 -4.55 0.11
CA LEU A 290 16.02 -3.77 -1.01
C LEU A 290 17.04 -2.77 -1.56
N GLY A 291 17.72 -2.02 -0.67
CA GLY A 291 18.79 -1.09 -1.07
C GLY A 291 19.95 -1.79 -1.78
N GLN A 292 20.37 -2.97 -1.30
CA GLN A 292 21.39 -3.80 -1.96
C GLN A 292 20.94 -4.25 -3.35
N MET A 293 19.68 -4.69 -3.50
CA MET A 293 19.14 -5.11 -4.80
C MET A 293 19.14 -3.98 -5.82
N PHE A 294 18.79 -2.77 -5.41
CA PHE A 294 18.87 -1.60 -6.30
C PHE A 294 20.31 -1.31 -6.71
N ALA A 295 21.26 -1.33 -5.77
CA ALA A 295 22.67 -1.10 -6.06
C ALA A 295 23.25 -2.15 -7.02
N GLU A 296 22.92 -3.42 -6.87
CA GLU A 296 23.34 -4.53 -7.73
C GLU A 296 22.82 -4.40 -9.17
N ASN A 297 21.73 -3.71 -9.38
CA ASN A 297 21.08 -3.53 -10.68
C ASN A 297 21.19 -2.10 -11.25
N ASP A 298 22.10 -1.30 -10.72
CA ASP A 298 22.39 0.06 -11.18
C ASP A 298 21.12 0.96 -11.21
N ARG A 299 20.40 0.97 -10.09
CA ARG A 299 19.17 1.75 -9.89
C ARG A 299 19.28 2.71 -8.71
#